data_287ba2d782776a71e8bb665c96a438cc
#
_entry.id   287ba2d782776a71e8bb665c96a438cc
#
_cell.length_a   1.000
_cell.length_b   1.000
_cell.length_c   1.000
_cell.angle_alpha   90.00
_cell.angle_beta   90.00
_cell.angle_gamma   90.00
#
_symmetry.space_group_name_H-M   'P 1'
#
loop_
_entity.id
_entity.type
_entity.pdbx_description
1 polymer ?
#
loop_
_entity_poly.entity_id
_entity_poly.type
_entity_poly.pdbx_seq_one_letter_code
_entity_poly.pdbx_strand_id
1 'polypeptide(L)'
;MRRLAAAVCVLLILATGLSGCGERTGLDPKHPVTLTLWHNFGGTMQTTMDELVDTFNATVGRERGILLSVTSISGSASVQEKLTMIAAGDPGAPEMPDLSVCYPSTAVLLKEKGLLASLDGQFTAEELDAYLPRFVEEGRLSDGQLFVFPFAKSTEVLFVNQTLFNRFSAATGVTLESLSTFEGLSAACLRYYEWTDGLTPDVPGDGQWFYTADSLFNLAQVGMEQLGTTLFDGEALRLDDPAYRRVWDVIARPAVMGGYAVYDGYSSDLSKTGKIICSTGSTAGITFYGDQITYDDNTTEPVEYTVLPFPTFDQGEKIAIQRGNGMVVARSTPEKEEAAALVLKGFTAPEQNMKFVSSTGYLPVTKDAFENSVEAEIAANDNPNIQKLLRTAVKVYEEYNFYIPPVFDRFNALSGGYEEERLSALSGARSRYLELAETMAPEEAYDAAMEGVFEAFVSR
;
A
#
# COMPACT_ATOMS: atom_id res chain seq x y z
N MET A 1 -51.37 -52.20 -22.26
CA MET A 1 -50.37 -51.39 -22.99
C MET A 1 -50.24 -49.98 -22.50
N ARG A 2 -51.24 -49.21 -22.06
CA ARG A 2 -51.11 -47.85 -21.53
C ARG A 2 -50.40 -47.75 -20.19
N ARG A 3 -50.40 -48.74 -19.31
CA ARG A 3 -49.68 -48.73 -18.00
C ARG A 3 -48.18 -49.07 -18.10
N LEU A 4 -47.78 -49.82 -19.16
CA LEU A 4 -46.35 -50.04 -19.41
C LEU A 4 -45.63 -48.81 -20.02
N ALA A 5 -46.36 -48.07 -20.90
CA ALA A 5 -45.79 -46.81 -21.44
C ALA A 5 -45.58 -45.75 -20.41
N ALA A 6 -46.45 -45.64 -19.38
CA ALA A 6 -46.29 -44.68 -18.30
C ALA A 6 -45.10 -45.01 -17.37
N ALA A 7 -44.84 -46.30 -17.12
CA ALA A 7 -43.69 -46.72 -16.27
C ALA A 7 -42.35 -46.54 -16.99
N VAL A 8 -42.27 -46.68 -18.31
CA VAL A 8 -41.07 -46.44 -19.11
C VAL A 8 -40.75 -44.95 -19.22
N CYS A 9 -41.79 -44.08 -19.35
CA CYS A 9 -41.59 -42.65 -19.36
C CYS A 9 -41.11 -42.08 -17.99
N VAL A 10 -41.61 -42.66 -16.87
CA VAL A 10 -41.13 -42.24 -15.52
C VAL A 10 -39.69 -42.71 -15.26
N LEU A 11 -39.28 -43.87 -15.73
CA LEU A 11 -37.91 -44.36 -15.66
C LEU A 11 -36.93 -43.56 -16.56
N LEU A 12 -37.37 -43.07 -17.72
CA LEU A 12 -36.59 -42.22 -18.60
C LEU A 12 -36.43 -40.80 -18.03
N ILE A 13 -37.42 -40.26 -17.33
CA ILE A 13 -37.34 -38.95 -16.69
C ILE A 13 -36.45 -39.03 -15.44
N LEU A 14 -36.42 -40.14 -14.72
CA LEU A 14 -35.51 -40.36 -13.59
C LEU A 14 -34.03 -40.60 -14.01
N ALA A 15 -33.82 -41.10 -15.25
CA ALA A 15 -32.47 -41.30 -15.80
C ALA A 15 -31.85 -40.01 -16.38
N THR A 16 -32.67 -39.01 -16.76
CA THR A 16 -32.16 -37.69 -17.23
C THR A 16 -31.93 -36.67 -16.12
N GLY A 17 -32.38 -36.96 -14.89
CA GLY A 17 -32.19 -36.10 -13.73
C GLY A 17 -30.83 -36.28 -12.98
N LEU A 18 -29.98 -37.22 -13.42
CA LEU A 18 -28.68 -37.51 -12.80
C LEU A 18 -27.46 -37.13 -13.66
N SER A 19 -27.67 -36.45 -14.77
CA SER A 19 -26.57 -35.84 -15.54
C SER A 19 -26.45 -34.37 -15.17
N GLY A 20 -26.28 -34.09 -13.89
CA GLY A 20 -25.57 -32.89 -13.44
C GLY A 20 -24.14 -33.06 -13.93
N CYS A 21 -23.78 -32.44 -15.05
CA CYS A 21 -22.41 -32.18 -15.41
C CYS A 21 -21.83 -31.24 -14.30
N GLY A 22 -21.49 -31.77 -13.14
CA GLY A 22 -20.42 -31.24 -12.37
C GLY A 22 -19.15 -31.43 -13.22
N GLU A 23 -18.54 -30.35 -13.67
CA GLU A 23 -17.18 -30.39 -14.17
C GLU A 23 -16.39 -31.27 -13.21
N ARG A 24 -15.78 -32.36 -13.71
CA ARG A 24 -14.87 -33.17 -12.92
C ARG A 24 -13.64 -32.31 -12.73
N THR A 25 -13.66 -31.51 -11.65
CA THR A 25 -12.43 -30.89 -11.12
C THR A 25 -11.49 -32.01 -10.76
N GLY A 26 -10.20 -31.90 -11.09
CA GLY A 26 -9.19 -32.92 -10.73
C GLY A 26 -9.00 -33.08 -9.21
N LEU A 27 -9.64 -32.22 -8.41
CA LEU A 27 -9.54 -32.18 -6.96
C LEU A 27 -10.34 -33.31 -6.28
N ASP A 28 -9.70 -34.07 -5.38
CA ASP A 28 -10.30 -35.19 -4.66
C ASP A 28 -10.01 -35.09 -3.15
N PRO A 29 -11.02 -34.96 -2.28
CA PRO A 29 -10.82 -34.95 -0.82
C PRO A 29 -10.10 -36.16 -0.23
N LYS A 30 -10.07 -37.29 -0.94
CA LYS A 30 -9.35 -38.49 -0.52
C LYS A 30 -7.86 -38.44 -0.87
N HIS A 31 -7.50 -37.59 -1.80
CA HIS A 31 -6.11 -37.38 -2.27
C HIS A 31 -5.83 -35.89 -2.33
N PRO A 32 -5.69 -35.20 -1.17
CA PRO A 32 -5.61 -33.76 -1.15
C PRO A 32 -4.33 -33.23 -1.81
N VAL A 33 -4.49 -32.12 -2.52
CA VAL A 33 -3.38 -31.35 -3.07
C VAL A 33 -2.85 -30.40 -2.00
N THR A 34 -1.54 -30.41 -1.78
CA THR A 34 -0.89 -29.43 -0.87
C THR A 34 -0.39 -28.25 -1.68
N LEU A 35 -0.74 -27.06 -1.24
CA LEU A 35 -0.26 -25.78 -1.76
C LEU A 35 0.60 -25.06 -0.72
N THR A 36 1.64 -24.39 -1.19
CA THR A 36 2.49 -23.51 -0.40
C THR A 36 2.18 -22.05 -0.70
N LEU A 37 2.02 -21.23 0.34
CA LEU A 37 1.77 -19.80 0.23
C LEU A 37 2.87 -18.99 0.93
N TRP A 38 3.45 -18.02 0.24
CA TRP A 38 4.33 -17.02 0.85
C TRP A 38 3.62 -15.69 1.03
N HIS A 39 3.79 -15.08 2.21
CA HIS A 39 3.35 -13.72 2.49
C HIS A 39 4.35 -12.98 3.38
N ASN A 40 4.20 -11.64 3.44
CA ASN A 40 5.08 -10.75 4.21
C ASN A 40 4.39 -10.12 5.43
N PHE A 41 3.22 -10.61 5.80
CA PHE A 41 2.46 -10.07 6.93
C PHE A 41 3.11 -10.49 8.25
N GLY A 42 3.30 -9.53 9.15
CA GLY A 42 3.87 -9.74 10.49
C GLY A 42 2.94 -9.22 11.58
N GLY A 43 3.21 -9.57 12.84
CA GLY A 43 2.41 -9.14 13.99
C GLY A 43 0.93 -9.52 13.86
N THR A 44 0.03 -8.57 14.11
CA THR A 44 -1.42 -8.79 14.03
C THR A 44 -1.87 -9.22 12.62
N MET A 45 -1.25 -8.70 11.57
CA MET A 45 -1.57 -9.10 10.19
C MET A 45 -1.26 -10.58 9.94
N GLN A 46 -0.18 -11.11 10.52
CA GLN A 46 0.14 -12.53 10.43
C GLN A 46 -0.92 -13.39 11.12
N THR A 47 -1.34 -13.00 12.34
CA THR A 47 -2.41 -13.71 13.06
C THR A 47 -3.68 -13.79 12.23
N THR A 48 -4.08 -12.68 11.61
CA THR A 48 -5.26 -12.64 10.74
C THR A 48 -5.08 -13.53 9.51
N MET A 49 -3.88 -13.55 8.91
CA MET A 49 -3.59 -14.43 7.76
C MET A 49 -3.64 -15.88 8.14
N ASP A 50 -3.08 -16.26 9.30
CA ASP A 50 -3.13 -17.63 9.83
C ASP A 50 -4.59 -18.08 10.06
N GLU A 51 -5.45 -17.18 10.57
CA GLU A 51 -6.90 -17.46 10.73
C GLU A 51 -7.63 -17.64 9.41
N LEU A 52 -7.28 -16.88 8.36
CA LEU A 52 -7.83 -17.08 7.02
C LEU A 52 -7.44 -18.45 6.46
N VAL A 53 -6.19 -18.85 6.64
CA VAL A 53 -5.68 -20.15 6.21
C VAL A 53 -6.37 -21.30 6.96
N ASP A 54 -6.51 -21.18 8.28
CA ASP A 54 -7.20 -22.18 9.11
C ASP A 54 -8.67 -22.30 8.70
N THR A 55 -9.33 -21.18 8.46
CA THR A 55 -10.72 -21.15 7.98
C THR A 55 -10.84 -21.82 6.63
N PHE A 56 -9.97 -21.50 5.67
CA PHE A 56 -9.95 -22.12 4.35
C PHE A 56 -9.73 -23.64 4.46
N ASN A 57 -8.73 -24.07 5.20
CA ASN A 57 -8.41 -25.49 5.39
C ASN A 57 -9.56 -26.26 6.06
N ALA A 58 -10.25 -25.64 7.02
CA ALA A 58 -11.39 -26.24 7.72
C ALA A 58 -12.67 -26.31 6.90
N THR A 59 -12.81 -25.49 5.87
CA THR A 59 -14.02 -25.37 5.04
C THR A 59 -13.77 -25.86 3.60
N VAL A 60 -13.54 -24.93 2.68
CA VAL A 60 -13.33 -25.22 1.24
C VAL A 60 -12.19 -26.21 1.02
N GLY A 61 -11.09 -26.04 1.74
CA GLY A 61 -9.93 -26.94 1.63
C GLY A 61 -10.30 -28.38 1.94
N ARG A 62 -11.00 -28.63 3.05
CA ARG A 62 -11.47 -29.97 3.42
C ARG A 62 -12.47 -30.53 2.42
N GLU A 63 -13.41 -29.71 1.94
CA GLU A 63 -14.47 -30.14 1.00
C GLU A 63 -13.92 -30.48 -0.37
N ARG A 64 -12.91 -29.76 -0.83
CA ARG A 64 -12.34 -29.89 -2.17
C ARG A 64 -11.03 -30.71 -2.20
N GLY A 65 -10.50 -31.11 -1.06
CA GLY A 65 -9.22 -31.82 -0.97
C GLY A 65 -8.03 -30.92 -1.23
N ILE A 66 -7.98 -29.76 -0.56
CA ILE A 66 -6.88 -28.81 -0.64
C ILE A 66 -6.33 -28.57 0.77
N LEU A 67 -5.02 -28.65 0.93
CA LEU A 67 -4.30 -28.29 2.14
C LEU A 67 -3.37 -27.11 1.84
N LEU A 68 -3.65 -25.97 2.43
CA LEU A 68 -2.82 -24.77 2.30
C LEU A 68 -1.81 -24.72 3.45
N SER A 69 -0.51 -24.65 3.12
CA SER A 69 0.62 -24.47 4.03
C SER A 69 1.26 -23.10 3.81
N VAL A 70 1.59 -22.41 4.87
CA VAL A 70 2.00 -20.99 4.83
C VAL A 70 3.43 -20.81 5.31
N THR A 71 4.15 -19.91 4.68
CA THR A 71 5.44 -19.38 5.14
C THR A 71 5.39 -17.87 5.20
N SER A 72 5.50 -17.31 6.39
CA SER A 72 5.70 -15.89 6.60
C SER A 72 7.16 -15.50 6.37
N ILE A 73 7.40 -14.54 5.49
CA ILE A 73 8.73 -13.99 5.19
C ILE A 73 8.73 -12.54 5.66
N SER A 74 9.59 -12.20 6.61
CA SER A 74 9.64 -10.87 7.19
C SER A 74 9.96 -9.81 6.15
N GLY A 75 9.04 -8.87 5.97
CA GLY A 75 9.17 -7.71 5.09
C GLY A 75 8.84 -7.98 3.61
N SER A 76 8.17 -7.00 2.99
CA SER A 76 7.79 -7.09 1.56
C SER A 76 9.02 -7.14 0.64
N ALA A 77 10.06 -6.38 0.95
CA ALA A 77 11.31 -6.39 0.18
C ALA A 77 11.92 -7.80 0.11
N SER A 78 11.94 -8.54 1.22
CA SER A 78 12.52 -9.90 1.27
C SER A 78 11.73 -10.92 0.45
N VAL A 79 10.39 -10.77 0.35
CA VAL A 79 9.59 -11.64 -0.55
C VAL A 79 9.92 -11.32 -2.00
N GLN A 80 9.96 -10.02 -2.37
CA GLN A 80 10.25 -9.61 -3.74
C GLN A 80 11.68 -10.01 -4.16
N GLU A 81 12.67 -9.87 -3.27
CA GLU A 81 14.04 -10.32 -3.51
C GLU A 81 14.11 -11.83 -3.81
N LYS A 82 13.47 -12.67 -2.97
CA LYS A 82 13.42 -14.11 -3.21
C LYS A 82 12.74 -14.49 -4.53
N LEU A 83 11.63 -13.82 -4.86
CA LEU A 83 10.94 -14.02 -6.14
C LEU A 83 11.82 -13.59 -7.33
N THR A 84 12.58 -12.50 -7.18
CA THR A 84 13.54 -12.03 -8.19
C THR A 84 14.69 -13.03 -8.38
N MET A 85 15.25 -13.57 -7.28
CA MET A 85 16.27 -14.63 -7.35
C MET A 85 15.73 -15.87 -8.09
N ILE A 86 14.48 -16.26 -7.85
CA ILE A 86 13.82 -17.37 -8.57
C ILE A 86 13.71 -17.04 -10.06
N ALA A 87 13.26 -15.84 -10.41
CA ALA A 87 13.15 -15.40 -11.81
C ALA A 87 14.51 -15.37 -12.52
N ALA A 88 15.57 -14.95 -11.82
CA ALA A 88 16.93 -14.92 -12.34
C ALA A 88 17.56 -16.32 -12.46
N GLY A 89 17.05 -17.31 -11.73
CA GLY A 89 17.66 -18.64 -11.63
C GLY A 89 18.97 -18.64 -10.84
N ASP A 90 19.08 -17.78 -9.84
CA ASP A 90 20.29 -17.57 -9.06
C ASP A 90 20.67 -18.83 -8.28
N PRO A 91 21.99 -19.12 -8.11
CA PRO A 91 22.44 -20.19 -7.25
C PRO A 91 21.96 -19.97 -5.79
N GLY A 92 21.22 -20.95 -5.26
CA GLY A 92 20.65 -20.86 -3.91
C GLY A 92 19.28 -20.19 -3.84
N ALA A 93 18.66 -19.83 -4.98
CA ALA A 93 17.28 -19.41 -5.01
C ALA A 93 16.37 -20.51 -4.40
N PRO A 94 15.38 -20.12 -3.58
CA PRO A 94 14.43 -21.11 -3.03
C PRO A 94 13.51 -21.66 -4.13
N GLU A 95 12.77 -22.72 -3.81
CA GLU A 95 11.71 -23.21 -4.70
C GLU A 95 10.58 -22.19 -4.78
N MET A 96 9.99 -22.05 -5.98
CA MET A 96 8.81 -21.20 -6.21
C MET A 96 7.61 -21.74 -5.41
N PRO A 97 6.98 -20.94 -4.53
CA PRO A 97 5.74 -21.36 -3.86
C PRO A 97 4.59 -21.44 -4.85
N ASP A 98 3.56 -22.22 -4.54
CA ASP A 98 2.35 -22.33 -5.39
C ASP A 98 1.58 -21.00 -5.46
N LEU A 99 1.55 -20.24 -4.34
CA LEU A 99 1.03 -18.86 -4.25
C LEU A 99 2.04 -17.95 -3.54
N SER A 100 2.08 -16.70 -3.94
CA SER A 100 2.84 -15.67 -3.22
C SER A 100 2.17 -14.32 -3.32
N VAL A 101 2.27 -13.52 -2.24
CA VAL A 101 2.06 -12.07 -2.39
C VAL A 101 3.15 -11.52 -3.30
N CYS A 102 2.74 -10.64 -4.21
CA CYS A 102 3.65 -10.13 -5.23
C CYS A 102 3.25 -8.71 -5.66
N TYR A 103 4.24 -7.86 -5.91
CA TYR A 103 4.02 -6.61 -6.61
C TYR A 103 3.94 -6.84 -8.12
N PRO A 104 3.16 -6.04 -8.86
CA PRO A 104 3.07 -6.17 -10.32
C PRO A 104 4.43 -6.11 -11.03
N SER A 105 5.37 -5.28 -10.57
CA SER A 105 6.72 -5.18 -11.14
C SER A 105 7.50 -6.50 -11.05
N THR A 106 7.45 -7.19 -9.91
CA THR A 106 8.09 -8.50 -9.76
C THR A 106 7.35 -9.60 -10.55
N ALA A 107 6.02 -9.48 -10.68
CA ALA A 107 5.24 -10.41 -11.48
C ALA A 107 5.60 -10.36 -12.98
N VAL A 108 6.00 -9.19 -13.51
CA VAL A 108 6.51 -9.09 -14.90
C VAL A 108 7.73 -10.01 -15.08
N LEU A 109 8.70 -9.95 -14.19
CA LEU A 109 9.91 -10.80 -14.26
C LEU A 109 9.55 -12.29 -14.22
N LEU A 110 8.69 -12.69 -13.30
CA LEU A 110 8.26 -14.09 -13.17
C LEU A 110 7.50 -14.56 -14.40
N LYS A 111 6.61 -13.73 -14.95
CA LYS A 111 5.84 -14.02 -16.18
C LYS A 111 6.76 -14.21 -17.39
N GLU A 112 7.76 -13.33 -17.58
CA GLU A 112 8.72 -13.44 -18.68
C GLU A 112 9.51 -14.74 -18.66
N LYS A 113 9.75 -15.30 -17.47
CA LYS A 113 10.37 -16.62 -17.29
C LYS A 113 9.39 -17.79 -17.41
N GLY A 114 8.10 -17.50 -17.66
CA GLY A 114 7.06 -18.53 -17.77
C GLY A 114 6.72 -19.23 -16.45
N LEU A 115 7.00 -18.60 -15.31
CA LEU A 115 6.82 -19.17 -13.97
C LEU A 115 5.41 -18.95 -13.41
N LEU A 116 4.59 -18.07 -14.02
CA LEU A 116 3.23 -17.77 -13.56
C LEU A 116 2.17 -18.45 -14.40
N ALA A 117 1.10 -18.87 -13.75
CA ALA A 117 -0.15 -19.27 -14.38
C ALA A 117 -1.01 -18.02 -14.66
N SER A 118 -1.64 -17.95 -15.86
CA SER A 118 -2.69 -16.97 -16.14
C SER A 118 -3.95 -17.31 -15.37
N LEU A 119 -4.59 -16.30 -14.79
CA LEU A 119 -5.81 -16.45 -14.01
C LEU A 119 -7.10 -16.28 -14.86
N ASP A 120 -6.99 -15.87 -16.13
CA ASP A 120 -8.16 -15.61 -16.98
C ASP A 120 -9.07 -16.84 -17.18
N GLY A 121 -8.53 -18.04 -17.16
CA GLY A 121 -9.32 -19.28 -17.25
C GLY A 121 -9.85 -19.80 -15.90
N GLN A 122 -9.43 -19.19 -14.80
CA GLN A 122 -9.76 -19.63 -13.43
C GLN A 122 -10.95 -18.86 -12.83
N PHE A 123 -11.29 -17.72 -13.43
CA PHE A 123 -12.38 -16.86 -13.00
C PHE A 123 -13.31 -16.59 -14.18
N THR A 124 -14.62 -16.65 -13.96
CA THR A 124 -15.60 -16.20 -14.92
C THR A 124 -15.65 -14.68 -14.99
N ALA A 125 -16.21 -14.11 -16.06
CA ALA A 125 -16.39 -12.67 -16.18
C ALA A 125 -17.27 -12.10 -15.05
N GLU A 126 -18.31 -12.87 -14.62
CA GLU A 126 -19.18 -12.49 -13.51
C GLU A 126 -18.44 -12.48 -12.16
N GLU A 127 -17.58 -13.49 -11.92
CA GLU A 127 -16.74 -13.51 -10.72
C GLU A 127 -15.77 -12.31 -10.69
N LEU A 128 -15.14 -11.97 -11.81
CA LEU A 128 -14.24 -10.81 -11.87
C LEU A 128 -15.00 -9.48 -11.75
N ASP A 129 -16.26 -9.40 -12.24
CA ASP A 129 -17.08 -8.19 -12.08
C ASP A 129 -17.47 -7.90 -10.63
N ALA A 130 -17.38 -8.85 -9.72
CA ALA A 130 -17.59 -8.63 -8.29
C ALA A 130 -16.45 -7.81 -7.65
N TYR A 131 -15.27 -7.77 -8.27
CA TYR A 131 -14.12 -7.01 -7.78
C TYR A 131 -14.14 -5.57 -8.30
N LEU A 132 -13.37 -4.70 -7.62
CA LEU A 132 -13.16 -3.34 -8.09
C LEU A 132 -12.38 -3.36 -9.40
N PRO A 133 -12.92 -2.80 -10.50
CA PRO A 133 -12.30 -2.93 -11.83
C PRO A 133 -10.85 -2.47 -11.86
N ARG A 134 -10.52 -1.36 -11.16
CA ARG A 134 -9.17 -0.81 -11.10
C ARG A 134 -8.15 -1.77 -10.44
N PHE A 135 -8.58 -2.57 -9.47
CA PHE A 135 -7.72 -3.53 -8.80
C PHE A 135 -7.45 -4.76 -9.65
N VAL A 136 -8.43 -5.18 -10.44
CA VAL A 136 -8.26 -6.24 -11.44
C VAL A 136 -7.37 -5.76 -12.60
N GLU A 137 -7.58 -4.53 -13.07
CA GLU A 137 -6.81 -3.95 -14.18
C GLU A 137 -5.31 -3.85 -13.86
N GLU A 138 -4.94 -3.43 -12.65
CA GLU A 138 -3.54 -3.40 -12.21
C GLU A 138 -2.88 -4.79 -12.27
N GLY A 139 -3.65 -5.86 -12.08
CA GLY A 139 -3.16 -7.23 -12.13
C GLY A 139 -3.00 -7.79 -13.55
N ARG A 140 -3.48 -7.06 -14.58
CA ARG A 140 -3.30 -7.39 -15.98
C ARG A 140 -1.96 -6.86 -16.46
N LEU A 141 -1.10 -7.75 -16.90
CA LEU A 141 0.21 -7.37 -17.42
C LEU A 141 0.12 -6.93 -18.88
N SER A 142 1.26 -6.61 -19.50
CA SER A 142 1.37 -5.97 -20.82
C SER A 142 0.63 -6.67 -21.97
N ASP A 143 0.32 -7.96 -21.85
CA ASP A 143 -0.47 -8.73 -22.82
C ASP A 143 -1.98 -8.75 -22.50
N GLY A 144 -2.43 -8.02 -21.49
CA GLY A 144 -3.80 -7.95 -21.04
C GLY A 144 -4.27 -9.15 -20.22
N GLN A 145 -3.43 -10.16 -19.99
CA GLN A 145 -3.79 -11.32 -19.17
C GLN A 145 -3.63 -11.01 -17.68
N LEU A 146 -4.52 -11.58 -16.86
CA LEU A 146 -4.52 -11.45 -15.42
C LEU A 146 -3.50 -12.41 -14.78
N PHE A 147 -2.49 -11.88 -14.11
CA PHE A 147 -1.48 -12.66 -13.40
C PHE A 147 -1.39 -12.30 -11.91
N VAL A 148 -1.76 -11.07 -11.53
CA VAL A 148 -1.73 -10.62 -10.14
C VAL A 148 -3.16 -10.41 -9.65
N PHE A 149 -3.63 -11.28 -8.78
CA PHE A 149 -4.99 -11.20 -8.25
C PHE A 149 -5.05 -10.18 -7.10
N PRO A 150 -6.04 -9.27 -7.06
CA PRO A 150 -6.14 -8.27 -6.00
C PRO A 150 -6.44 -8.93 -4.65
N PHE A 151 -5.63 -8.63 -3.63
CA PHE A 151 -5.81 -9.15 -2.29
C PHE A 151 -5.61 -8.10 -1.20
N ALA A 152 -4.39 -7.61 -1.02
CA ALA A 152 -4.03 -6.65 0.02
C ALA A 152 -3.79 -5.27 -0.63
N LYS A 153 -4.86 -4.60 -1.04
CA LYS A 153 -4.81 -3.29 -1.69
C LYS A 153 -4.78 -2.16 -0.65
N SER A 154 -4.08 -1.08 -0.98
CA SER A 154 -3.94 0.08 -0.12
C SER A 154 -3.87 1.37 -0.93
N THR A 155 -3.96 2.49 -0.24
CA THR A 155 -3.62 3.82 -0.76
C THR A 155 -2.74 4.55 0.25
N GLU A 156 -2.35 5.78 -0.04
CA GLU A 156 -1.70 6.64 0.95
C GLU A 156 -2.69 7.63 1.56
N VAL A 157 -2.46 7.92 2.83
CA VAL A 157 -3.21 8.87 3.65
C VAL A 157 -2.26 9.71 4.48
N LEU A 158 -2.76 10.79 5.09
CA LEU A 158 -2.02 11.59 6.06
C LEU A 158 -2.42 11.16 7.48
N PHE A 159 -1.49 10.57 8.21
CA PHE A 159 -1.62 10.30 9.64
C PHE A 159 -1.20 11.53 10.44
N VAL A 160 -2.02 11.93 11.40
CA VAL A 160 -1.74 13.09 12.27
C VAL A 160 -1.81 12.65 13.72
N ASN A 161 -0.73 12.81 14.47
CA ASN A 161 -0.72 12.73 15.91
C ASN A 161 -1.56 13.88 16.47
N GLN A 162 -2.83 13.61 16.73
CA GLN A 162 -3.80 14.62 17.15
C GLN A 162 -3.46 15.21 18.52
N THR A 163 -2.87 14.41 19.40
CA THR A 163 -2.47 14.85 20.75
C THR A 163 -1.43 15.97 20.67
N LEU A 164 -0.37 15.78 19.91
CA LEU A 164 0.65 16.79 19.71
C LEU A 164 0.18 17.94 18.82
N PHE A 165 -0.58 17.65 17.77
CA PHE A 165 -1.15 18.64 16.89
C PHE A 165 -2.03 19.65 17.63
N ASN A 166 -2.85 19.19 18.59
CA ASN A 166 -3.69 20.10 19.38
C ASN A 166 -2.90 21.15 20.15
N ARG A 167 -1.72 20.80 20.67
CA ARG A 167 -0.82 21.75 21.35
C ARG A 167 -0.29 22.82 20.38
N PHE A 168 0.14 22.37 19.21
CA PHE A 168 0.63 23.26 18.16
C PHE A 168 -0.50 24.17 17.63
N SER A 169 -1.65 23.60 17.33
CA SER A 169 -2.83 24.33 16.87
C SER A 169 -3.27 25.42 17.84
N ALA A 170 -3.32 25.09 19.16
CA ALA A 170 -3.69 26.04 20.20
C ALA A 170 -2.70 27.21 20.31
N ALA A 171 -1.40 26.97 20.08
CA ALA A 171 -0.37 27.98 20.16
C ALA A 171 -0.28 28.86 18.91
N THR A 172 -0.59 28.34 17.72
CA THR A 172 -0.28 28.98 16.45
C THR A 172 -1.48 29.31 15.58
N GLY A 173 -2.65 28.69 15.86
CA GLY A 173 -3.86 28.83 15.04
C GLY A 173 -3.87 27.95 13.76
N VAL A 174 -2.84 27.13 13.53
CA VAL A 174 -2.81 26.17 12.41
C VAL A 174 -3.92 25.13 12.58
N THR A 175 -4.68 24.83 11.54
CA THR A 175 -5.83 23.93 11.57
C THR A 175 -5.56 22.65 10.75
N LEU A 176 -6.32 21.58 11.01
CA LEU A 176 -6.24 20.34 10.20
C LEU A 176 -6.58 20.60 8.72
N GLU A 177 -7.46 21.56 8.44
CA GLU A 177 -7.83 21.92 7.07
C GLU A 177 -6.62 22.46 6.28
N SER A 178 -5.73 23.22 6.92
CA SER A 178 -4.50 23.70 6.27
C SER A 178 -3.54 22.57 5.85
N LEU A 179 -3.69 21.36 6.41
CA LEU A 179 -2.89 20.19 6.03
C LEU A 179 -3.46 19.44 4.82
N SER A 180 -4.56 19.90 4.25
CA SER A 180 -5.18 19.26 3.09
C SER A 180 -4.42 19.49 1.78
N THR A 181 -3.48 20.45 1.75
CA THR A 181 -2.60 20.70 0.61
C THR A 181 -1.13 20.57 1.01
N PHE A 182 -0.27 20.21 0.04
CA PHE A 182 1.16 20.11 0.27
C PHE A 182 1.81 21.46 0.57
N GLU A 183 1.30 22.55 -0.06
CA GLU A 183 1.75 23.91 0.26
C GLU A 183 1.39 24.28 1.71
N GLY A 184 0.17 23.98 2.16
CA GLY A 184 -0.24 24.20 3.54
C GLY A 184 0.52 23.33 4.54
N LEU A 185 0.78 22.08 4.19
CA LEU A 185 1.60 21.17 4.98
C LEU A 185 3.05 21.67 5.10
N SER A 186 3.65 22.14 4.00
CA SER A 186 4.99 22.76 3.98
C SER A 186 5.06 24.00 4.87
N ALA A 187 4.04 24.86 4.80
CA ALA A 187 3.95 26.05 5.69
C ALA A 187 3.81 25.65 7.16
N ALA A 188 3.02 24.60 7.46
CA ALA A 188 2.88 24.08 8.83
C ALA A 188 4.21 23.51 9.36
N CYS A 189 5.02 22.86 8.53
CA CYS A 189 6.36 22.39 8.89
C CYS A 189 7.25 23.54 9.40
N LEU A 190 7.36 24.62 8.62
CA LEU A 190 8.16 25.79 8.96
C LEU A 190 7.64 26.44 10.25
N ARG A 191 6.32 26.58 10.37
CA ARG A 191 5.69 27.18 11.54
C ARG A 191 5.88 26.34 12.80
N TYR A 192 5.87 25.02 12.70
CA TYR A 192 6.11 24.11 13.81
C TYR A 192 7.57 24.18 14.27
N TYR A 193 8.51 24.17 13.33
CA TYR A 193 9.93 24.31 13.62
C TYR A 193 10.21 25.62 14.36
N GLU A 194 9.72 26.76 13.85
CA GLU A 194 9.85 28.07 14.47
C GLU A 194 9.24 28.12 15.89
N TRP A 195 8.03 27.53 16.04
CA TRP A 195 7.36 27.50 17.35
C TRP A 195 8.12 26.66 18.37
N THR A 196 8.59 25.49 18.01
CA THR A 196 9.33 24.60 18.92
C THR A 196 10.72 25.13 19.25
N ASP A 197 11.44 25.72 18.29
CA ASP A 197 12.70 26.41 18.51
C ASP A 197 12.54 27.59 19.51
N GLY A 198 11.44 28.32 19.39
CA GLY A 198 11.11 29.40 20.34
C GLY A 198 10.79 28.92 21.76
N LEU A 199 10.54 27.62 22.00
CA LEU A 199 10.36 27.08 23.35
C LEU A 199 11.69 26.87 24.10
N THR A 200 12.82 26.85 23.39
CA THR A 200 14.19 26.64 23.89
C THR A 200 15.10 27.77 23.46
N PRO A 201 14.84 29.05 23.86
CA PRO A 201 15.53 30.21 23.32
C PRO A 201 17.05 30.22 23.63
N ASP A 202 17.49 29.42 24.58
CA ASP A 202 18.91 29.24 24.92
C ASP A 202 19.65 28.27 23.98
N VAL A 203 18.93 27.57 23.09
CA VAL A 203 19.46 26.58 22.14
C VAL A 203 18.85 26.84 20.76
N PRO A 204 19.24 27.93 20.08
CA PRO A 204 18.67 28.28 18.78
C PRO A 204 18.98 27.22 17.71
N GLY A 205 18.00 26.94 16.87
CA GLY A 205 18.11 25.97 15.76
C GLY A 205 17.79 24.52 16.13
N ASP A 206 17.21 24.27 17.32
CA ASP A 206 16.79 22.94 17.80
C ASP A 206 15.31 22.62 17.58
N GLY A 207 14.64 23.40 16.74
CA GLY A 207 13.25 23.19 16.38
C GLY A 207 12.97 21.77 15.90
N GLN A 208 11.76 21.28 16.20
CA GLN A 208 11.37 19.89 15.96
C GLN A 208 10.74 19.69 14.57
N TRP A 209 10.72 18.44 14.12
CA TRP A 209 10.11 18.05 12.85
C TRP A 209 8.59 17.95 12.97
N PHE A 210 7.89 18.38 11.95
CA PHE A 210 6.45 18.29 11.83
C PHE A 210 6.01 17.11 10.98
N TYR A 211 6.67 16.90 9.84
CA TYR A 211 6.23 15.98 8.80
C TYR A 211 7.38 15.15 8.22
N THR A 212 7.05 13.96 7.77
CA THR A 212 7.86 13.15 6.84
C THR A 212 6.96 12.36 5.90
N ALA A 213 7.44 12.03 4.71
CA ALA A 213 6.77 11.14 3.77
C ALA A 213 7.43 9.76 3.81
N ASP A 214 6.66 8.67 3.86
CA ASP A 214 7.20 7.31 3.75
C ASP A 214 7.81 7.05 2.37
N SER A 215 7.36 7.78 1.33
CA SER A 215 7.94 7.70 0.00
C SER A 215 7.86 9.05 -0.72
N LEU A 216 9.02 9.64 -0.95
CA LEU A 216 9.17 10.83 -1.78
C LEU A 216 8.92 10.52 -3.27
N PHE A 217 9.17 9.28 -3.69
CA PHE A 217 8.89 8.85 -5.04
C PHE A 217 7.39 8.75 -5.32
N ASN A 218 6.60 8.18 -4.39
CA ASN A 218 5.15 8.17 -4.52
C ASN A 218 4.55 9.58 -4.48
N LEU A 219 5.06 10.43 -3.59
CA LEU A 219 4.67 11.84 -3.54
C LEU A 219 4.94 12.53 -4.90
N ALA A 220 6.09 12.25 -5.52
CA ALA A 220 6.42 12.81 -6.82
C ALA A 220 5.48 12.31 -7.93
N GLN A 221 5.22 11.00 -7.98
CA GLN A 221 4.29 10.43 -8.97
C GLN A 221 2.89 11.07 -8.84
N VAL A 222 2.33 11.00 -7.63
CA VAL A 222 0.98 11.52 -7.38
C VAL A 222 0.93 13.04 -7.56
N GLY A 223 1.95 13.76 -7.09
CA GLY A 223 2.00 15.22 -7.24
C GLY A 223 2.01 15.66 -8.69
N MET A 224 2.74 14.99 -9.56
CA MET A 224 2.74 15.27 -10.99
C MET A 224 1.35 15.02 -11.61
N GLU A 225 0.71 13.91 -11.28
CA GLU A 225 -0.65 13.60 -11.74
C GLU A 225 -1.67 14.63 -11.23
N GLN A 226 -1.60 15.02 -9.95
CA GLN A 226 -2.45 16.09 -9.38
C GLN A 226 -2.28 17.42 -10.11
N LEU A 227 -1.09 17.69 -10.63
CA LEU A 227 -0.76 18.90 -11.41
C LEU A 227 -1.06 18.78 -12.91
N GLY A 228 -1.72 17.68 -13.34
CA GLY A 228 -2.18 17.48 -14.71
C GLY A 228 -1.09 17.01 -15.68
N THR A 229 0.01 16.45 -15.18
CA THR A 229 1.10 15.87 -15.97
C THR A 229 1.52 14.51 -15.37
N THR A 230 2.59 13.89 -15.86
CA THR A 230 3.07 12.61 -15.34
C THR A 230 4.57 12.67 -15.05
N LEU A 231 5.00 11.91 -14.03
CA LEU A 231 6.42 11.78 -13.70
C LEU A 231 7.22 10.99 -14.75
N PHE A 232 6.54 10.19 -15.58
CA PHE A 232 7.20 9.26 -16.48
C PHE A 232 7.13 9.69 -17.96
N ASP A 233 8.22 9.43 -18.69
CA ASP A 233 8.29 9.36 -20.15
C ASP A 233 8.85 7.98 -20.53
N GLY A 234 7.96 7.04 -20.82
CA GLY A 234 8.31 5.63 -20.89
C GLY A 234 8.82 5.12 -19.55
N GLU A 235 10.08 4.69 -19.49
CA GLU A 235 10.73 4.25 -18.24
C GLU A 235 11.66 5.33 -17.63
N ALA A 236 11.73 6.51 -18.21
CA ALA A 236 12.53 7.63 -17.71
C ALA A 236 11.70 8.59 -16.86
N LEU A 237 12.36 9.34 -15.97
CA LEU A 237 11.70 10.37 -15.15
C LEU A 237 11.76 11.73 -15.85
N ARG A 238 10.65 12.46 -15.82
CA ARG A 238 10.50 13.84 -16.35
C ARG A 238 10.75 14.87 -15.24
N LEU A 239 11.96 14.89 -14.70
CA LEU A 239 12.34 15.80 -13.63
C LEU A 239 12.52 17.26 -14.09
N ASP A 240 12.64 17.48 -15.41
CA ASP A 240 12.75 18.80 -16.04
C ASP A 240 11.37 19.44 -16.35
N ASP A 241 10.27 18.73 -16.10
CA ASP A 241 8.92 19.30 -16.23
C ASP A 241 8.72 20.45 -15.22
N PRO A 242 8.18 21.62 -15.65
CA PRO A 242 7.95 22.75 -14.73
C PRO A 242 7.07 22.43 -13.50
N ALA A 243 6.14 21.46 -13.60
CA ALA A 243 5.34 21.02 -12.47
C ALA A 243 6.17 20.32 -11.39
N TYR A 244 7.24 19.63 -11.79
CA TYR A 244 8.12 18.94 -10.85
C TYR A 244 8.81 19.92 -9.88
N ARG A 245 9.07 21.16 -10.28
CA ARG A 245 9.61 22.18 -9.38
C ARG A 245 8.69 22.43 -8.17
N ARG A 246 7.37 22.45 -8.35
CA ARG A 246 6.43 22.56 -7.21
C ARG A 246 6.50 21.34 -6.30
N VAL A 247 6.58 20.15 -6.90
CA VAL A 247 6.74 18.87 -6.16
C VAL A 247 8.05 18.83 -5.37
N TRP A 248 9.10 19.41 -5.91
CA TRP A 248 10.37 19.55 -5.22
C TRP A 248 10.28 20.54 -4.05
N ASP A 249 9.77 21.75 -4.30
CA ASP A 249 9.84 22.88 -3.36
C ASP A 249 9.03 22.64 -2.08
N VAL A 250 7.86 21.96 -2.15
CA VAL A 250 7.02 21.68 -0.96
C VAL A 250 7.72 20.81 0.08
N ILE A 251 8.71 20.03 -0.33
CA ILE A 251 9.55 19.22 0.56
C ILE A 251 10.90 19.86 0.80
N ALA A 252 11.56 20.38 -0.24
CA ALA A 252 12.92 20.91 -0.14
C ALA A 252 13.01 22.07 0.85
N ARG A 253 12.04 22.99 0.83
CA ARG A 253 12.05 24.14 1.72
C ARG A 253 11.97 23.74 3.19
N PRO A 254 10.98 22.99 3.68
CA PRO A 254 10.95 22.58 5.09
C PRO A 254 12.03 21.54 5.44
N ALA A 255 12.56 20.78 4.49
CA ALA A 255 13.68 19.88 4.75
C ALA A 255 14.97 20.66 5.06
N VAL A 256 15.21 21.75 4.34
CA VAL A 256 16.43 22.56 4.48
C VAL A 256 16.31 23.58 5.62
N MET A 257 15.19 24.28 5.74
CA MET A 257 14.98 25.28 6.79
C MET A 257 14.58 24.67 8.13
N GLY A 258 13.96 23.47 8.14
CA GLY A 258 13.50 22.77 9.33
C GLY A 258 12.02 22.40 9.27
N GLY A 259 11.61 21.44 10.09
CA GLY A 259 10.22 20.98 10.19
C GLY A 259 9.89 19.76 9.34
N TYR A 260 10.69 19.40 8.35
CA TYR A 260 10.58 18.10 7.64
C TYR A 260 11.72 17.17 8.08
N ALA A 261 11.38 15.94 8.48
CA ALA A 261 12.38 14.94 8.82
C ALA A 261 12.96 14.29 7.56
N VAL A 262 14.23 14.58 7.24
CA VAL A 262 15.00 13.82 6.25
C VAL A 262 15.43 12.52 6.93
N TYR A 263 14.67 11.45 6.70
CA TYR A 263 14.79 10.21 7.45
C TYR A 263 14.67 9.00 6.52
N ASP A 264 15.60 8.07 6.64
CA ASP A 264 15.59 6.79 5.93
C ASP A 264 15.07 5.70 6.88
N GLY A 265 13.75 5.52 6.90
CA GLY A 265 13.06 4.56 7.76
C GLY A 265 11.55 4.79 7.77
N TYR A 266 10.85 4.04 8.61
CA TYR A 266 9.39 4.14 8.69
C TYR A 266 8.97 5.35 9.55
N SER A 267 8.06 6.16 9.00
CA SER A 267 7.53 7.34 9.70
C SER A 267 6.85 7.00 11.04
N SER A 268 6.29 5.79 11.14
CA SER A 268 5.69 5.29 12.38
C SER A 268 6.69 5.22 13.55
N ASP A 269 7.99 5.02 13.29
CA ASP A 269 9.01 4.98 14.34
C ASP A 269 9.28 6.38 14.91
N LEU A 270 9.26 7.40 14.06
CA LEU A 270 9.34 8.80 14.51
C LEU A 270 8.06 9.23 15.24
N SER A 271 6.90 8.75 14.77
CA SER A 271 5.61 9.06 15.41
C SER A 271 5.48 8.47 16.81
N LYS A 272 5.90 7.20 17.00
CA LYS A 272 5.90 6.53 18.31
C LYS A 272 6.81 7.20 19.35
N THR A 273 7.81 7.92 18.90
CA THR A 273 8.75 8.66 19.77
C THR A 273 8.43 10.15 19.87
N GLY A 274 7.31 10.60 19.30
CA GLY A 274 6.87 11.99 19.35
C GLY A 274 7.72 12.95 18.54
N LYS A 275 8.60 12.45 17.65
CA LYS A 275 9.55 13.27 16.87
C LYS A 275 8.91 13.93 15.64
N ILE A 276 7.73 13.48 15.23
CA ILE A 276 6.92 14.11 14.18
C ILE A 276 5.46 14.22 14.59
N ILE A 277 4.78 15.18 13.99
CA ILE A 277 3.34 15.38 14.16
C ILE A 277 2.54 14.57 13.14
N CYS A 278 2.98 14.56 11.90
CA CYS A 278 2.25 13.86 10.84
C CYS A 278 3.18 13.20 9.82
N SER A 279 2.61 12.27 9.06
CA SER A 279 3.30 11.59 7.97
C SER A 279 2.32 11.12 6.91
N THR A 280 2.73 11.13 5.66
CA THR A 280 2.02 10.40 4.61
C THR A 280 2.57 8.98 4.50
N GLY A 281 1.67 8.01 4.36
CA GLY A 281 2.05 6.62 4.24
C GLY A 281 0.88 5.72 3.89
N SER A 282 1.16 4.44 3.70
CA SER A 282 0.16 3.44 3.35
C SER A 282 -0.93 3.30 4.43
N THR A 283 -2.19 3.11 4.02
CA THR A 283 -3.29 2.77 4.94
C THR A 283 -2.95 1.57 5.82
N ALA A 284 -2.27 0.57 5.30
CA ALA A 284 -1.81 -0.59 6.08
C ALA A 284 -0.76 -0.24 7.15
N GLY A 285 -0.17 0.95 7.09
CA GLY A 285 0.75 1.49 8.10
C GLY A 285 0.09 1.72 9.47
N ILE A 286 -1.25 1.90 9.53
CA ILE A 286 -1.97 2.22 10.77
C ILE A 286 -1.68 1.24 11.91
N THR A 287 -1.44 -0.02 11.62
CA THR A 287 -1.16 -1.05 12.61
C THR A 287 0.20 -0.89 13.30
N PHE A 288 1.07 -0.04 12.76
CA PHE A 288 2.38 0.29 13.32
C PHE A 288 2.37 1.58 14.16
N TYR A 289 1.29 2.35 14.13
CA TYR A 289 1.08 3.50 15.00
C TYR A 289 0.48 3.00 16.32
N GLY A 290 1.21 3.19 17.43
CA GLY A 290 0.76 2.75 18.75
C GLY A 290 -0.37 3.63 19.32
N ASP A 291 -0.76 3.33 20.54
CA ASP A 291 -1.69 4.10 21.37
C ASP A 291 -0.97 5.01 22.41
N GLN A 292 0.37 4.98 22.40
CA GLN A 292 1.25 5.76 23.29
C GLN A 292 2.44 6.32 22.54
N ILE A 293 2.90 7.52 22.95
CA ILE A 293 4.20 8.06 22.62
C ILE A 293 5.17 7.67 23.73
N THR A 294 6.36 7.22 23.36
CA THR A 294 7.47 7.00 24.30
C THR A 294 8.60 7.96 23.95
N TYR A 295 8.83 8.93 24.83
CA TYR A 295 9.86 9.94 24.66
C TYR A 295 11.27 9.41 24.97
N ASP A 296 12.32 10.15 24.57
CA ASP A 296 13.72 9.75 24.75
C ASP A 296 14.11 9.61 26.25
N ASP A 297 13.38 10.24 27.17
CA ASP A 297 13.54 10.10 28.62
C ASP A 297 12.76 8.91 29.22
N ASN A 298 12.16 8.08 28.37
CA ASN A 298 11.26 6.94 28.71
C ASN A 298 9.93 7.34 29.39
N THR A 299 9.56 8.61 29.39
CA THR A 299 8.19 8.99 29.74
C THR A 299 7.24 8.62 28.62
N THR A 300 5.99 8.33 28.97
CA THR A 300 4.94 7.95 28.00
C THR A 300 3.71 8.80 28.17
N GLU A 301 3.01 9.05 27.07
CA GLU A 301 1.66 9.62 27.10
C GLU A 301 0.75 8.93 26.07
N PRO A 302 -0.55 8.84 26.33
CA PRO A 302 -1.52 8.33 25.36
C PRO A 302 -1.56 9.22 24.12
N VAL A 303 -1.70 8.62 22.94
CA VAL A 303 -1.82 9.31 21.68
C VAL A 303 -3.13 8.98 20.97
N GLU A 304 -3.77 10.00 20.42
CA GLU A 304 -4.85 9.86 19.45
C GLU A 304 -4.34 10.22 18.07
N TYR A 305 -4.72 9.43 17.08
CA TYR A 305 -4.45 9.74 15.67
C TYR A 305 -5.71 10.24 14.97
N THR A 306 -5.53 11.19 14.07
CA THR A 306 -6.48 11.55 13.01
C THR A 306 -5.92 11.06 11.68
N VAL A 307 -6.77 10.51 10.83
CA VAL A 307 -6.42 10.07 9.48
C VAL A 307 -7.12 10.98 8.49
N LEU A 308 -6.38 11.63 7.64
CA LEU A 308 -6.87 12.52 6.60
C LEU A 308 -6.57 11.93 5.21
N PRO A 309 -7.32 12.28 4.17
CA PRO A 309 -6.94 11.96 2.80
C PRO A 309 -5.51 12.43 2.50
N PHE A 310 -4.87 11.78 1.52
CA PHE A 310 -3.58 12.23 1.01
C PHE A 310 -3.69 13.69 0.53
N PRO A 311 -2.74 14.57 0.92
CA PRO A 311 -2.80 15.98 0.54
C PRO A 311 -2.79 16.16 -0.98
N THR A 312 -3.43 17.22 -1.46
CA THR A 312 -3.34 17.62 -2.86
C THR A 312 -2.44 18.84 -3.02
N PHE A 313 -1.96 19.11 -4.23
CA PHE A 313 -1.39 20.42 -4.52
C PHE A 313 -2.51 21.47 -4.62
N ASP A 314 -2.22 22.71 -4.29
CA ASP A 314 -3.17 23.83 -4.46
C ASP A 314 -3.65 23.88 -5.91
N GLN A 315 -4.97 23.88 -6.11
CA GLN A 315 -5.63 23.77 -7.43
C GLN A 315 -5.33 22.45 -8.18
N GLY A 316 -4.73 21.46 -7.54
CA GLY A 316 -4.50 20.14 -8.10
C GLY A 316 -5.74 19.26 -8.07
N GLU A 317 -5.75 18.23 -8.90
CA GLU A 317 -6.82 17.23 -8.90
C GLU A 317 -6.71 16.29 -7.68
N LYS A 318 -7.86 15.78 -7.24
CA LYS A 318 -7.90 14.77 -6.18
C LYS A 318 -7.45 13.40 -6.76
N ILE A 319 -6.17 13.13 -6.67
CA ILE A 319 -5.56 11.87 -7.10
C ILE A 319 -4.87 11.22 -5.91
N ALA A 320 -5.11 9.91 -5.73
CA ALA A 320 -4.46 9.07 -4.74
C ALA A 320 -3.76 7.89 -5.44
N ILE A 321 -2.67 7.40 -4.86
CA ILE A 321 -1.94 6.27 -5.43
C ILE A 321 -2.62 4.95 -5.09
N GLN A 322 -2.74 4.04 -6.07
CA GLN A 322 -3.08 2.66 -5.81
C GLN A 322 -1.83 1.88 -5.42
N ARG A 323 -1.87 1.22 -4.27
CA ARG A 323 -0.77 0.46 -3.70
C ARG A 323 -1.23 -0.91 -3.20
N GLY A 324 -0.29 -1.59 -2.57
CA GLY A 324 -0.52 -2.89 -1.94
C GLY A 324 -0.11 -4.05 -2.83
N ASN A 325 -0.22 -5.23 -2.28
CA ASN A 325 0.12 -6.47 -2.95
C ASN A 325 -1.11 -7.10 -3.62
N GLY A 326 -0.86 -7.81 -4.71
CA GLY A 326 -1.75 -8.88 -5.12
C GLY A 326 -1.16 -10.25 -4.78
N MET A 327 -1.80 -11.30 -5.25
CA MET A 327 -1.27 -12.66 -5.20
C MET A 327 -1.04 -13.19 -6.60
N VAL A 328 0.07 -13.87 -6.80
CA VAL A 328 0.39 -14.62 -8.02
C VAL A 328 0.28 -16.12 -7.76
N VAL A 329 -0.01 -16.87 -8.83
CA VAL A 329 -0.06 -18.35 -8.83
C VAL A 329 1.07 -18.86 -9.70
N ALA A 330 1.88 -19.76 -9.18
CA ALA A 330 2.92 -20.42 -9.94
C ALA A 330 2.32 -21.34 -11.02
N ARG A 331 2.94 -21.39 -12.18
CA ARG A 331 2.60 -22.39 -13.21
C ARG A 331 2.89 -23.79 -12.68
N SER A 332 1.91 -24.67 -12.71
CA SER A 332 1.99 -26.00 -12.15
C SER A 332 1.06 -26.98 -12.88
N THR A 333 0.56 -28.00 -12.19
CA THR A 333 -0.47 -28.87 -12.73
C THR A 333 -1.84 -28.17 -12.73
N PRO A 334 -2.77 -28.54 -13.64
CA PRO A 334 -4.10 -27.96 -13.66
C PRO A 334 -4.83 -28.04 -12.31
N GLU A 335 -4.64 -29.13 -11.56
CA GLU A 335 -5.23 -29.35 -10.25
C GLU A 335 -4.70 -28.35 -9.21
N LYS A 336 -3.41 -28.07 -9.23
CA LYS A 336 -2.80 -27.09 -8.33
C LYS A 336 -3.20 -25.64 -8.68
N GLU A 337 -3.28 -25.32 -9.98
CA GLU A 337 -3.71 -23.99 -10.43
C GLU A 337 -5.20 -23.74 -10.09
N GLU A 338 -6.07 -24.75 -10.28
CA GLU A 338 -7.48 -24.70 -9.83
C GLU A 338 -7.57 -24.55 -8.30
N ALA A 339 -6.80 -25.33 -7.54
CA ALA A 339 -6.78 -25.25 -6.09
C ALA A 339 -6.34 -23.87 -5.62
N ALA A 340 -5.32 -23.27 -6.25
CA ALA A 340 -4.84 -21.92 -5.94
C ALA A 340 -5.91 -20.85 -6.24
N ALA A 341 -6.65 -20.98 -7.34
CA ALA A 341 -7.77 -20.07 -7.64
C ALA A 341 -8.88 -20.15 -6.58
N LEU A 342 -9.17 -21.35 -6.04
CA LEU A 342 -10.10 -21.50 -4.93
C LEU A 342 -9.61 -20.86 -3.63
N VAL A 343 -8.29 -20.86 -3.36
CA VAL A 343 -7.72 -20.10 -2.24
C VAL A 343 -7.95 -18.62 -2.43
N LEU A 344 -7.67 -18.06 -3.62
CA LEU A 344 -7.89 -16.65 -3.93
C LEU A 344 -9.36 -16.26 -3.76
N LYS A 345 -10.30 -17.04 -4.28
CA LYS A 345 -11.75 -16.83 -4.12
C LYS A 345 -12.17 -16.88 -2.63
N GLY A 346 -11.63 -17.84 -1.87
CA GLY A 346 -11.93 -17.99 -0.46
C GLY A 346 -11.43 -16.81 0.38
N PHE A 347 -10.21 -16.35 0.15
CA PHE A 347 -9.61 -15.23 0.90
C PHE A 347 -10.26 -13.88 0.57
N THR A 348 -10.77 -13.72 -0.64
CA THR A 348 -11.43 -12.49 -1.10
C THR A 348 -12.94 -12.55 -1.03
N ALA A 349 -13.53 -13.64 -0.52
CA ALA A 349 -14.96 -13.68 -0.20
C ALA A 349 -15.30 -12.54 0.78
N PRO A 350 -16.45 -11.86 0.65
CA PRO A 350 -16.74 -10.61 1.36
C PRO A 350 -16.47 -10.66 2.86
N GLU A 351 -16.92 -11.69 3.55
CA GLU A 351 -16.70 -11.86 5.00
C GLU A 351 -15.20 -12.01 5.35
N GLN A 352 -14.48 -12.85 4.60
CA GLN A 352 -13.06 -13.11 4.84
C GLN A 352 -12.20 -11.89 4.50
N ASN A 353 -12.54 -11.20 3.41
CA ASN A 353 -11.86 -9.98 3.01
C ASN A 353 -12.08 -8.85 4.03
N MET A 354 -13.31 -8.67 4.52
CA MET A 354 -13.57 -7.66 5.56
C MET A 354 -12.85 -7.96 6.87
N LYS A 355 -12.76 -9.22 7.30
CA LYS A 355 -11.96 -9.62 8.46
C LYS A 355 -10.49 -9.25 8.30
N PHE A 356 -9.93 -9.48 7.10
CA PHE A 356 -8.56 -9.08 6.80
C PHE A 356 -8.38 -7.56 6.80
N VAL A 357 -9.28 -6.83 6.15
CA VAL A 357 -9.26 -5.36 6.04
C VAL A 357 -9.31 -4.69 7.42
N SER A 358 -10.27 -5.09 8.25
CA SER A 358 -10.49 -4.50 9.58
C SER A 358 -9.37 -4.76 10.58
N SER A 359 -8.55 -5.78 10.34
CA SER A 359 -7.41 -6.12 11.20
C SER A 359 -6.08 -5.55 10.70
N THR A 360 -6.00 -5.12 9.43
CA THR A 360 -4.73 -4.80 8.77
C THR A 360 -4.61 -3.39 8.23
N GLY A 361 -5.75 -2.69 8.04
CA GLY A 361 -5.78 -1.38 7.41
C GLY A 361 -5.65 -1.41 5.87
N TYR A 362 -5.66 -2.59 5.24
CA TYR A 362 -5.80 -2.69 3.80
C TYR A 362 -7.21 -2.29 3.35
N LEU A 363 -7.43 -2.21 2.04
CA LEU A 363 -8.72 -1.84 1.44
C LEU A 363 -9.49 -3.10 1.03
N PRO A 364 -10.83 -3.08 1.12
CA PRO A 364 -11.66 -4.10 0.52
C PRO A 364 -11.39 -4.21 -0.98
N VAL A 365 -11.46 -5.42 -1.54
CA VAL A 365 -11.18 -5.62 -2.97
C VAL A 365 -12.45 -5.87 -3.81
N THR A 366 -13.61 -6.06 -3.16
CA THR A 366 -14.89 -6.29 -3.85
C THR A 366 -15.82 -5.07 -3.74
N LYS A 367 -16.69 -4.90 -4.74
CA LYS A 367 -17.72 -3.86 -4.74
C LYS A 367 -18.66 -4.01 -3.53
N ASP A 368 -19.14 -5.22 -3.26
CA ASP A 368 -20.04 -5.51 -2.13
C ASP A 368 -19.43 -5.12 -0.77
N ALA A 369 -18.13 -5.36 -0.58
CA ALA A 369 -17.46 -5.00 0.66
C ALA A 369 -17.43 -3.49 0.88
N PHE A 370 -17.18 -2.68 -0.16
CA PHE A 370 -17.23 -1.22 -0.07
C PHE A 370 -18.66 -0.67 0.08
N GLU A 371 -19.60 -1.20 -0.68
CA GLU A 371 -20.95 -0.64 -0.75
C GLU A 371 -21.83 -1.06 0.44
N ASN A 372 -21.65 -2.29 0.95
CA ASN A 372 -22.58 -2.91 1.88
C ASN A 372 -21.95 -3.31 3.23
N SER A 373 -20.65 -3.61 3.28
CA SER A 373 -20.06 -4.25 4.47
C SER A 373 -19.19 -3.30 5.29
N VAL A 374 -18.51 -2.32 4.67
CA VAL A 374 -17.51 -1.47 5.33
C VAL A 374 -18.11 -0.62 6.46
N GLU A 375 -19.30 -0.07 6.31
CA GLU A 375 -19.93 0.76 7.36
C GLU A 375 -20.30 -0.08 8.59
N ALA A 376 -20.79 -1.30 8.40
CA ALA A 376 -21.08 -2.22 9.50
C ALA A 376 -19.80 -2.61 10.25
N GLU A 377 -18.71 -2.85 9.50
CA GLU A 377 -17.40 -3.17 10.07
C GLU A 377 -16.80 -1.99 10.84
N ILE A 378 -16.89 -0.76 10.30
CA ILE A 378 -16.47 0.46 11.01
C ILE A 378 -17.20 0.59 12.36
N ALA A 379 -18.50 0.29 12.36
CA ALA A 379 -19.30 0.38 13.59
C ALA A 379 -18.99 -0.72 14.62
N ALA A 380 -18.56 -1.89 14.15
CA ALA A 380 -18.26 -3.06 14.98
C ALA A 380 -16.81 -3.12 15.49
N ASN A 381 -15.88 -2.40 14.83
CA ASN A 381 -14.45 -2.47 15.15
C ASN A 381 -14.14 -1.73 16.46
N ASP A 382 -13.49 -2.39 17.40
CA ASP A 382 -13.14 -1.80 18.70
C ASP A 382 -11.92 -0.86 18.63
N ASN A 383 -11.14 -0.88 17.53
CA ASN A 383 -9.97 -0.03 17.36
C ASN A 383 -10.35 1.32 16.71
N PRO A 384 -10.29 2.44 17.46
CA PRO A 384 -10.69 3.75 16.94
C PRO A 384 -9.80 4.24 15.78
N ASN A 385 -8.55 3.81 15.72
CA ASN A 385 -7.66 4.17 14.62
C ASN A 385 -8.05 3.46 13.32
N ILE A 386 -8.43 2.20 13.38
CA ILE A 386 -8.98 1.45 12.24
C ILE A 386 -10.32 2.07 11.78
N GLN A 387 -11.21 2.42 12.70
CA GLN A 387 -12.46 3.09 12.35
C GLN A 387 -12.20 4.40 11.57
N LYS A 388 -11.29 5.25 12.06
CA LYS A 388 -10.93 6.52 11.42
C LYS A 388 -10.30 6.29 10.05
N LEU A 389 -9.40 5.29 9.95
CA LEU A 389 -8.78 4.90 8.70
C LEU A 389 -9.80 4.46 7.65
N LEU A 390 -10.69 3.53 8.00
CA LEU A 390 -11.69 3.00 7.06
C LEU A 390 -12.65 4.10 6.58
N ARG A 391 -13.08 5.02 7.46
CA ARG A 391 -13.87 6.20 7.05
C ARG A 391 -13.12 7.07 6.03
N THR A 392 -11.83 7.31 6.27
CA THR A 392 -10.99 8.07 5.33
C THR A 392 -10.78 7.30 4.03
N ALA A 393 -10.59 6.00 4.09
CA ALA A 393 -10.46 5.15 2.90
C ALA A 393 -11.72 5.16 2.03
N VAL A 394 -12.92 5.10 2.64
CA VAL A 394 -14.20 5.27 1.92
C VAL A 394 -14.27 6.62 1.26
N LYS A 395 -13.96 7.70 1.98
CA LYS A 395 -13.93 9.05 1.42
C LYS A 395 -12.96 9.18 0.24
N VAL A 396 -11.76 8.63 0.36
CA VAL A 396 -10.79 8.63 -0.74
C VAL A 396 -11.32 7.83 -1.93
N TYR A 397 -11.95 6.67 -1.67
CA TYR A 397 -12.56 5.87 -2.72
C TYR A 397 -13.65 6.62 -3.51
N GLU A 398 -14.48 7.39 -2.82
CA GLU A 398 -15.61 8.14 -3.41
C GLU A 398 -15.17 9.44 -4.12
N GLU A 399 -14.15 10.14 -3.58
CA GLU A 399 -13.81 11.49 -4.00
C GLU A 399 -12.56 11.59 -4.88
N TYR A 400 -11.67 10.57 -4.86
CA TYR A 400 -10.37 10.62 -5.52
C TYR A 400 -10.30 9.70 -6.74
N ASN A 401 -9.64 10.16 -7.78
CA ASN A 401 -9.17 9.29 -8.85
C ASN A 401 -7.94 8.53 -8.36
N PHE A 402 -7.83 7.25 -8.76
CA PHE A 402 -6.68 6.44 -8.38
C PHE A 402 -5.68 6.37 -9.52
N TYR A 403 -4.45 6.75 -9.22
CA TYR A 403 -3.30 6.58 -10.08
C TYR A 403 -2.71 5.19 -9.88
N ILE A 404 -2.50 4.48 -10.98
CA ILE A 404 -1.82 3.17 -11.00
C ILE A 404 -0.41 3.42 -11.51
N PRO A 405 0.65 3.19 -10.69
CA PRO A 405 2.03 3.32 -11.14
C PRO A 405 2.31 2.43 -12.36
N PRO A 406 3.17 2.86 -13.28
CA PRO A 406 3.57 2.03 -14.41
C PRO A 406 4.33 0.78 -13.94
N VAL A 407 4.22 -0.29 -14.71
CA VAL A 407 4.81 -1.58 -14.37
C VAL A 407 5.88 -1.92 -15.41
N PHE A 408 7.16 -1.90 -14.99
CA PHE A 408 8.31 -2.28 -15.82
C PHE A 408 9.45 -2.83 -14.95
N ASP A 409 10.39 -3.53 -15.56
CA ASP A 409 11.44 -4.31 -14.89
C ASP A 409 12.26 -3.47 -13.88
N ARG A 410 12.73 -2.29 -14.29
CA ARG A 410 13.61 -1.44 -13.46
C ARG A 410 12.89 -0.51 -12.48
N PHE A 411 11.57 -0.61 -12.35
CA PHE A 411 10.77 0.31 -11.52
C PHE A 411 11.27 0.42 -10.08
N ASN A 412 11.55 -0.72 -9.43
CA ASN A 412 12.01 -0.73 -8.03
C ASN A 412 13.41 -0.11 -7.89
N ALA A 413 14.32 -0.38 -8.83
CA ALA A 413 15.66 0.22 -8.82
C ALA A 413 15.60 1.74 -9.07
N LEU A 414 14.73 2.17 -9.99
CA LEU A 414 14.51 3.59 -10.27
C LEU A 414 13.93 4.32 -9.04
N SER A 415 12.91 3.74 -8.40
CA SER A 415 12.32 4.28 -7.19
C SER A 415 13.33 4.40 -6.05
N GLY A 416 14.10 3.35 -5.79
CA GLY A 416 15.13 3.35 -4.73
C GLY A 416 16.23 4.38 -4.99
N GLY A 417 16.71 4.46 -6.25
CA GLY A 417 17.71 5.48 -6.63
C GLY A 417 17.21 6.91 -6.46
N TYR A 418 15.96 7.16 -6.86
CA TYR A 418 15.32 8.47 -6.67
C TYR A 418 15.23 8.87 -5.18
N GLU A 419 14.80 7.94 -4.31
CA GLU A 419 14.68 8.18 -2.86
C GLU A 419 16.05 8.50 -2.25
N GLU A 420 17.05 7.67 -2.50
CA GLU A 420 18.42 7.83 -1.98
C GLU A 420 19.03 9.17 -2.41
N GLU A 421 18.95 9.49 -3.69
CA GLU A 421 19.51 10.73 -4.25
C GLU A 421 18.81 11.97 -3.70
N ARG A 422 17.47 11.93 -3.57
CA ARG A 422 16.68 13.05 -3.04
C ARG A 422 16.97 13.28 -1.56
N LEU A 423 17.01 12.23 -0.74
CA LEU A 423 17.38 12.32 0.67
C LEU A 423 18.81 12.85 0.85
N SER A 424 19.76 12.38 0.04
CA SER A 424 21.15 12.85 0.06
C SER A 424 21.27 14.33 -0.29
N ALA A 425 20.59 14.78 -1.34
CA ALA A 425 20.60 16.18 -1.78
C ALA A 425 20.03 17.11 -0.70
N LEU A 426 18.89 16.74 -0.11
CA LEU A 426 18.22 17.53 0.94
C LEU A 426 19.05 17.56 2.25
N SER A 427 19.62 16.43 2.64
CA SER A 427 20.50 16.35 3.84
C SER A 427 21.75 17.21 3.69
N GLY A 428 22.40 17.17 2.51
CA GLY A 428 23.54 18.01 2.20
C GLY A 428 23.21 19.51 2.20
N ALA A 429 22.08 19.87 1.61
CA ALA A 429 21.58 21.26 1.63
C ALA A 429 21.23 21.72 3.04
N ARG A 430 20.62 20.87 3.89
CA ARG A 430 20.36 21.18 5.31
C ARG A 430 21.64 21.47 6.07
N SER A 431 22.68 20.66 5.90
CA SER A 431 23.97 20.88 6.57
C SER A 431 24.58 22.22 6.18
N ARG A 432 24.57 22.55 4.88
CA ARG A 432 25.04 23.87 4.40
C ARG A 432 24.21 25.02 4.96
N TYR A 433 22.89 24.86 5.01
CA TYR A 433 21.99 25.86 5.56
C TYR A 433 22.33 26.19 7.03
N LEU A 434 22.54 25.17 7.86
CA LEU A 434 22.84 25.35 9.26
C LEU A 434 24.15 26.13 9.46
N GLU A 435 25.18 25.86 8.66
CA GLU A 435 26.46 26.61 8.70
C GLU A 435 26.25 28.07 8.26
N LEU A 436 25.48 28.32 7.21
CA LEU A 436 25.25 29.67 6.68
C LEU A 436 24.33 30.49 7.59
N ALA A 437 23.34 29.87 8.22
CA ALA A 437 22.38 30.54 9.11
C ALA A 437 23.02 31.07 10.41
N GLU A 438 24.27 30.67 10.75
CA GLU A 438 25.03 31.29 11.85
C GLU A 438 25.37 32.76 11.56
N THR A 439 25.45 33.16 10.29
CA THR A 439 25.93 34.50 9.90
C THR A 439 25.03 35.21 8.88
N MET A 440 24.08 34.53 8.28
CA MET A 440 23.18 35.05 7.25
C MET A 440 21.74 35.07 7.75
N ALA A 441 20.89 35.91 7.15
CA ALA A 441 19.47 35.83 7.37
C ALA A 441 18.92 34.50 6.84
N PRO A 442 17.86 33.92 7.46
CA PRO A 442 17.38 32.58 7.10
C PRO A 442 17.06 32.39 5.61
N GLU A 443 16.45 33.36 4.96
CA GLU A 443 16.13 33.27 3.51
C GLU A 443 17.40 33.33 2.64
N GLU A 444 18.35 34.19 2.97
CA GLU A 444 19.64 34.28 2.25
C GLU A 444 20.46 32.99 2.43
N ALA A 445 20.46 32.42 3.65
CA ALA A 445 21.11 31.15 3.94
C ALA A 445 20.46 30.00 3.16
N TYR A 446 19.11 29.99 3.05
CA TYR A 446 18.37 29.01 2.25
C TYR A 446 18.73 29.10 0.77
N ASP A 447 18.67 30.29 0.17
CA ASP A 447 18.98 30.48 -1.24
C ASP A 447 20.42 30.04 -1.55
N ALA A 448 21.38 30.40 -0.71
CA ALA A 448 22.80 30.01 -0.86
C ALA A 448 23.01 28.49 -0.63
N ALA A 449 22.27 27.87 0.28
CA ALA A 449 22.34 26.42 0.52
C ALA A 449 21.77 25.62 -0.63
N MET A 450 20.74 26.13 -1.30
CA MET A 450 20.03 25.47 -2.39
C MET A 450 20.60 25.78 -3.78
N GLU A 451 21.60 26.70 -3.87
CA GLU A 451 22.21 27.03 -5.16
C GLU A 451 22.75 25.80 -5.91
N GLY A 452 22.21 25.54 -7.10
CA GLY A 452 22.59 24.42 -7.96
C GLY A 452 22.12 23.03 -7.48
N VAL A 453 21.44 22.89 -6.34
CA VAL A 453 21.02 21.59 -5.80
C VAL A 453 19.93 20.96 -6.65
N PHE A 454 18.89 21.74 -6.99
CA PHE A 454 17.81 21.26 -7.86
C PHE A 454 18.32 20.88 -9.26
N GLU A 455 19.09 21.78 -9.87
CA GLU A 455 19.68 21.58 -11.21
C GLU A 455 20.56 20.33 -11.28
N ALA A 456 21.37 20.11 -10.25
CA ALA A 456 22.19 18.91 -10.13
C ALA A 456 21.37 17.64 -9.96
N PHE A 457 20.22 17.70 -9.28
CA PHE A 457 19.34 16.58 -9.08
C PHE A 457 18.60 16.22 -10.39
N VAL A 458 18.04 17.21 -11.10
CA VAL A 458 17.24 16.96 -12.33
C VAL A 458 18.10 16.63 -13.56
N SER A 459 19.40 16.88 -13.52
CA SER A 459 20.33 16.60 -14.64
C SER A 459 20.87 15.16 -14.67
N ARG A 460 20.48 14.31 -13.74
CA ARG A 460 20.89 12.90 -13.61
C ARG A 460 19.93 11.97 -14.32
#